data_4e1338a0976f6147f97bd56ae4912bc5
#
_entry.id   4e1338a0976f6147f97bd56ae4912bc5
#
_cell.length_a   1.000
_cell.length_b   1.000
_cell.length_c   1.000
_cell.angle_alpha   90.00
_cell.angle_beta   90.00
_cell.angle_gamma   90.00
#
_symmetry.space_group_name_H-M   'P 1'
#
loop_
_entity.id
_entity.type
_entity.pdbx_description
1 polymer ?
#
loop_
_entity_poly.entity_id
_entity_poly.type
_entity_poly.pdbx_seq_one_letter_code
_entity_poly.pdbx_strand_id
1 'polypeptide(L)'
;MVTRLAVTFTGLHFENPFLLASAPPTESDSNIMRAFEAGWGGVVTKTIGLHPVVNVAGPRTKFIRAMPDSPHLSMQKRPGTALHSSWNWELISDKTIEWWAPRLGRIKQAHPTRILVASIMAGSGSDEELRNWQVLAKTCQDEGVDALELNLSCPHMDRKDMGSNIGKDQELISIVAQVVKEVAHVPIWAKLTPSTTDIVEEARGAFLGGADAISSSNTFPSLPLIDPETLEFEMNVDGLVSSGGLGGPAILPQSLAKMAQLTQAFPDRVFSGIGGIAEFAHALNYFLLGCGTVQVCTAAMLDHAIGPNVIKELTSSMEATMERHGWSNLEEFRGLRRDKVVVHSRIRRPDSKAYHGGYEEGYAAADVSPGLERQG
;
A
#
# COMPACT_ATOMS: atom_id res chain seq x y z
N MET A 1 -11.45 -20.75 -18.94
CA MET A 1 -10.46 -20.04 -19.78
C MET A 1 -9.65 -19.15 -18.84
N VAL A 2 -8.32 -19.26 -18.88
CA VAL A 2 -7.44 -18.33 -18.13
C VAL A 2 -7.62 -16.95 -18.75
N THR A 3 -8.01 -15.95 -17.96
CA THR A 3 -8.17 -14.60 -18.46
C THR A 3 -6.79 -13.99 -18.79
N ARG A 4 -6.73 -13.11 -19.77
CA ARG A 4 -5.50 -12.38 -20.16
C ARG A 4 -4.90 -11.55 -19.01
N LEU A 5 -5.73 -11.26 -18.00
CA LEU A 5 -5.34 -10.51 -16.80
C LEU A 5 -4.84 -11.40 -15.66
N ALA A 6 -4.96 -12.73 -15.78
CA ALA A 6 -4.57 -13.64 -14.73
C ALA A 6 -3.07 -13.58 -14.46
N VAL A 7 -2.71 -13.64 -13.17
CA VAL A 7 -1.32 -13.62 -12.72
C VAL A 7 -1.07 -14.67 -11.66
N THR A 8 0.18 -15.11 -11.55
CA THR A 8 0.64 -15.94 -10.44
C THR A 8 1.51 -15.09 -9.51
N PHE A 9 1.18 -15.05 -8.23
CA PHE A 9 1.92 -14.31 -7.21
C PHE A 9 2.08 -15.18 -5.96
N THR A 10 3.31 -15.38 -5.48
CA THR A 10 3.66 -16.28 -4.37
C THR A 10 3.07 -17.71 -4.52
N GLY A 11 3.00 -18.22 -5.76
CA GLY A 11 2.40 -19.52 -6.07
C GLY A 11 0.87 -19.53 -6.15
N LEU A 12 0.19 -18.45 -5.81
CA LEU A 12 -1.26 -18.30 -5.87
C LEU A 12 -1.71 -17.76 -7.23
N HIS A 13 -2.82 -18.28 -7.73
CA HIS A 13 -3.39 -17.86 -9.01
C HIS A 13 -4.51 -16.83 -8.83
N PHE A 14 -4.30 -15.63 -9.35
CA PHE A 14 -5.25 -14.51 -9.32
C PHE A 14 -5.90 -14.35 -10.70
N GLU A 15 -7.21 -14.10 -10.74
CA GLU A 15 -7.91 -13.80 -12.00
C GLU A 15 -7.49 -12.45 -12.61
N ASN A 16 -7.04 -11.53 -11.79
CA ASN A 16 -6.43 -10.25 -12.17
C ASN A 16 -5.52 -9.74 -11.04
N PRO A 17 -4.56 -8.83 -11.30
CA PRO A 17 -3.55 -8.41 -10.33
C PRO A 17 -4.02 -7.35 -9.31
N PHE A 18 -5.31 -7.02 -9.26
CA PHE A 18 -5.84 -5.94 -8.43
C PHE A 18 -6.48 -6.49 -7.16
N LEU A 19 -5.97 -6.07 -5.99
CA LEU A 19 -6.48 -6.47 -4.69
C LEU A 19 -7.06 -5.28 -3.93
N LEU A 20 -8.03 -5.54 -3.04
CA LEU A 20 -8.36 -4.60 -1.98
C LEU A 20 -7.33 -4.70 -0.85
N ALA A 21 -6.79 -3.56 -0.44
CA ALA A 21 -5.87 -3.47 0.68
C ALA A 21 -6.58 -3.67 2.03
N SER A 22 -5.81 -4.07 3.05
CA SER A 22 -6.23 -4.08 4.46
C SER A 22 -6.65 -2.67 4.91
N ALA A 23 -7.97 -2.41 4.97
CA ALA A 23 -8.55 -1.09 5.18
C ALA A 23 -10.05 -1.20 5.55
N PRO A 24 -10.77 -0.09 5.82
CA PRO A 24 -12.21 -0.14 6.09
C PRO A 24 -13.06 -0.93 5.07
N PRO A 25 -12.80 -0.90 3.74
CA PRO A 25 -13.56 -1.74 2.80
C PRO A 25 -13.51 -3.24 3.09
N THR A 26 -12.54 -3.73 3.83
CA THR A 26 -12.32 -5.16 4.10
C THR A 26 -12.53 -5.52 5.58
N GLU A 27 -13.31 -4.73 6.33
CA GLU A 27 -13.54 -4.90 7.77
C GLU A 27 -14.64 -5.91 8.14
N SER A 28 -15.28 -6.52 7.16
CA SER A 28 -16.33 -7.54 7.38
C SER A 28 -16.38 -8.56 6.24
N ASP A 29 -16.90 -9.75 6.56
CA ASP A 29 -17.15 -10.83 5.60
C ASP A 29 -18.10 -10.38 4.47
N SER A 30 -19.16 -9.66 4.80
CA SER A 30 -20.11 -9.15 3.80
C SER A 30 -19.48 -8.19 2.80
N ASN A 31 -18.55 -7.34 3.27
CA ASN A 31 -17.81 -6.44 2.39
C ASN A 31 -16.87 -7.22 1.47
N ILE A 32 -16.15 -8.21 2.03
CA ILE A 32 -15.21 -9.05 1.27
C ILE A 32 -15.94 -9.86 0.20
N MET A 33 -17.09 -10.47 0.52
CA MET A 33 -17.89 -11.19 -0.47
C MET A 33 -18.35 -10.28 -1.60
N ARG A 34 -18.86 -9.09 -1.29
CA ARG A 34 -19.23 -8.09 -2.32
C ARG A 34 -18.04 -7.63 -3.17
N ALA A 35 -16.85 -7.56 -2.58
CA ALA A 35 -15.63 -7.26 -3.35
C ALA A 35 -15.33 -8.35 -4.38
N PHE A 36 -15.44 -9.60 -3.99
CA PHE A 36 -15.27 -10.72 -4.92
C PHE A 36 -16.34 -10.74 -6.02
N GLU A 37 -17.60 -10.44 -5.67
CA GLU A 37 -18.70 -10.29 -6.64
C GLU A 37 -18.45 -9.12 -7.61
N ALA A 38 -17.84 -8.03 -7.13
CA ALA A 38 -17.47 -6.89 -7.97
C ALA A 38 -16.31 -7.20 -8.95
N GLY A 39 -15.54 -8.28 -8.72
CA GLY A 39 -14.46 -8.72 -9.60
C GLY A 39 -13.04 -8.46 -9.11
N TRP A 40 -12.84 -8.05 -7.84
CA TRP A 40 -11.49 -7.94 -7.28
C TRP A 40 -10.76 -9.28 -7.32
N GLY A 41 -9.51 -9.28 -7.80
CA GLY A 41 -8.69 -10.49 -7.95
C GLY A 41 -8.29 -11.11 -6.61
N GLY A 42 -8.18 -10.28 -5.56
CA GLY A 42 -7.92 -10.70 -4.20
C GLY A 42 -8.36 -9.65 -3.18
N VAL A 43 -8.42 -10.04 -1.92
CA VAL A 43 -8.76 -9.16 -0.81
C VAL A 43 -7.84 -9.44 0.36
N VAL A 44 -7.29 -8.37 0.95
CA VAL A 44 -6.56 -8.41 2.23
C VAL A 44 -7.50 -7.93 3.32
N THR A 45 -7.78 -8.73 4.35
CA THR A 45 -8.69 -8.38 5.44
C THR A 45 -8.22 -7.14 6.19
N LYS A 46 -9.13 -6.39 6.83
CA LYS A 46 -8.73 -5.46 7.90
C LYS A 46 -7.88 -6.22 8.89
N THR A 47 -6.76 -5.63 9.34
CA THR A 47 -5.78 -6.32 10.18
C THR A 47 -6.43 -6.91 11.44
N ILE A 48 -6.19 -8.17 11.69
CA ILE A 48 -6.75 -8.98 12.78
C ILE A 48 -5.73 -9.04 13.92
N GLY A 49 -6.18 -8.74 15.13
CA GLY A 49 -5.44 -8.94 16.37
C GLY A 49 -6.12 -9.96 17.27
N LEU A 50 -5.42 -10.43 18.30
CA LEU A 50 -6.01 -11.29 19.32
C LEU A 50 -7.02 -10.55 20.20
N HIS A 51 -6.70 -9.31 20.55
CA HIS A 51 -7.52 -8.48 21.41
C HIS A 51 -8.20 -7.35 20.63
N PRO A 52 -9.42 -6.96 21.01
CA PRO A 52 -10.10 -5.85 20.37
C PRO A 52 -9.35 -4.54 20.64
N VAL A 53 -9.30 -3.67 19.65
CA VAL A 53 -8.80 -2.31 19.82
C VAL A 53 -9.95 -1.35 19.92
N VAL A 54 -9.81 -0.34 20.78
CA VAL A 54 -10.78 0.74 20.91
C VAL A 54 -10.33 1.88 20.00
N ASN A 55 -11.09 2.12 18.95
CA ASN A 55 -10.86 3.25 18.07
C ASN A 55 -11.30 4.57 18.73
N VAL A 56 -10.76 5.70 18.27
CA VAL A 56 -11.16 7.04 18.68
C VAL A 56 -12.65 7.27 18.41
N ALA A 57 -13.27 8.12 19.23
CA ALA A 57 -14.64 8.56 19.01
C ALA A 57 -14.77 9.42 17.74
N GLY A 58 -15.85 9.24 17.00
CA GLY A 58 -16.15 10.05 15.82
C GLY A 58 -15.55 9.55 14.51
N PRO A 59 -15.51 10.40 13.47
CA PRO A 59 -14.98 10.04 12.16
C PRO A 59 -13.50 9.67 12.22
N ARG A 60 -13.11 8.58 11.57
CA ARG A 60 -11.73 8.06 11.54
C ARG A 60 -11.01 8.32 10.22
N THR A 61 -11.76 8.70 9.20
CA THR A 61 -11.22 9.00 7.87
C THR A 61 -11.84 10.28 7.32
N LYS A 62 -11.01 11.15 6.76
CA LYS A 62 -11.40 12.33 6.01
C LYS A 62 -10.85 12.24 4.58
N PHE A 63 -11.71 12.49 3.59
CA PHE A 63 -11.26 12.62 2.21
C PHE A 63 -10.85 14.06 1.94
N ILE A 64 -9.69 14.22 1.33
CA ILE A 64 -9.10 15.50 0.95
C ILE A 64 -8.88 15.54 -0.55
N ARG A 65 -9.00 16.71 -1.17
CA ARG A 65 -8.61 16.88 -2.56
C ARG A 65 -7.10 16.74 -2.69
N ALA A 66 -6.65 15.81 -3.53
CA ALA A 66 -5.26 15.71 -3.90
C ALA A 66 -4.97 16.79 -4.96
N MET A 67 -4.59 17.98 -4.52
CA MET A 67 -4.13 19.12 -5.34
C MET A 67 -4.82 19.24 -6.72
N PRO A 68 -6.10 19.64 -6.76
CA PRO A 68 -6.91 19.58 -7.99
C PRO A 68 -6.39 20.50 -9.10
N ASP A 69 -5.63 21.51 -8.75
CA ASP A 69 -5.15 22.55 -9.67
C ASP A 69 -3.65 22.44 -9.97
N SER A 70 -2.99 21.36 -9.48
CA SER A 70 -1.58 21.13 -9.80
C SER A 70 -1.42 20.39 -11.12
N PRO A 71 -0.91 21.01 -12.18
CA PRO A 71 -0.66 20.34 -13.47
C PRO A 71 0.43 19.27 -13.38
N HIS A 72 1.18 19.24 -12.29
CA HIS A 72 2.31 18.32 -12.08
C HIS A 72 1.94 16.98 -11.44
N LEU A 73 0.80 16.90 -10.76
CA LEU A 73 0.28 15.63 -10.21
C LEU A 73 -0.76 14.98 -11.11
N SER A 74 -1.23 15.69 -12.11
CA SER A 74 -2.05 15.16 -13.16
C SER A 74 -1.17 14.46 -14.17
N MET A 75 -0.81 13.22 -13.91
CA MET A 75 -0.24 12.34 -14.94
C MET A 75 -1.24 12.09 -16.08
N GLN A 76 -2.48 12.55 -15.93
CA GLN A 76 -3.52 12.50 -16.95
C GLN A 76 -4.23 13.83 -17.08
N LYS A 77 -4.15 14.40 -18.25
CA LYS A 77 -4.98 15.54 -18.69
C LYS A 77 -6.43 15.06 -18.94
N ARG A 78 -7.10 14.58 -17.90
CA ARG A 78 -8.56 14.40 -17.95
C ARG A 78 -9.20 15.59 -17.26
N PRO A 79 -9.84 16.51 -18.00
CA PRO A 79 -10.61 17.58 -17.39
C PRO A 79 -11.75 16.96 -16.57
N GLY A 80 -11.82 17.29 -15.29
CA GLY A 80 -13.05 17.09 -14.51
C GLY A 80 -13.04 16.01 -13.43
N THR A 81 -12.03 15.14 -13.29
CA THR A 81 -11.98 14.18 -12.19
C THR A 81 -11.06 14.69 -11.07
N ALA A 82 -11.65 15.22 -10.01
CA ALA A 82 -10.91 15.52 -8.80
C ALA A 82 -10.49 14.21 -8.14
N LEU A 83 -9.19 13.91 -8.13
CA LEU A 83 -8.64 12.82 -7.35
C LEU A 83 -8.70 13.17 -5.86
N HIS A 84 -9.19 12.25 -5.05
CA HIS A 84 -9.25 12.43 -3.60
C HIS A 84 -8.23 11.52 -2.93
N SER A 85 -7.50 12.08 -1.98
CA SER A 85 -6.69 11.36 -1.01
C SER A 85 -7.48 11.18 0.29
N SER A 86 -6.95 10.43 1.23
CA SER A 86 -7.57 10.25 2.54
C SER A 86 -6.55 10.51 3.64
N TRP A 87 -6.97 11.19 4.67
CA TRP A 87 -6.29 11.24 5.95
C TRP A 87 -7.07 10.40 6.94
N ASN A 88 -6.40 9.59 7.77
CA ASN A 88 -7.06 8.72 8.72
C ASN A 88 -6.20 8.47 9.97
N TRP A 89 -6.86 8.09 11.06
CA TRP A 89 -6.30 7.51 12.26
C TRP A 89 -6.95 6.15 12.58
N GLU A 90 -7.13 5.38 11.53
CA GLU A 90 -7.66 4.02 11.61
C GLU A 90 -6.69 3.09 12.31
N LEU A 91 -7.17 2.40 13.33
CA LEU A 91 -6.46 1.27 13.94
C LEU A 91 -6.72 -0.03 13.18
N ILE A 92 -6.25 -1.15 13.73
CA ILE A 92 -6.60 -2.50 13.26
C ILE A 92 -8.08 -2.78 13.49
N SER A 93 -8.56 -3.97 13.16
CA SER A 93 -9.95 -4.38 13.40
C SER A 93 -10.32 -4.24 14.88
N ASP A 94 -11.49 -3.72 15.16
CA ASP A 94 -12.13 -3.72 16.49
C ASP A 94 -12.75 -5.09 16.83
N LYS A 95 -12.63 -6.07 15.95
CA LYS A 95 -13.07 -7.45 16.11
C LYS A 95 -11.88 -8.35 16.41
N THR A 96 -12.09 -9.33 17.30
CA THR A 96 -11.08 -10.31 17.67
C THR A 96 -10.94 -11.43 16.65
N ILE A 97 -9.92 -12.27 16.79
CA ILE A 97 -9.72 -13.44 15.94
C ILE A 97 -10.93 -14.42 16.06
N GLU A 98 -11.55 -14.58 17.21
CA GLU A 98 -12.72 -15.43 17.41
C GLU A 98 -13.93 -14.94 16.60
N TRP A 99 -14.06 -13.64 16.41
CA TRP A 99 -15.06 -13.08 15.52
C TRP A 99 -14.74 -13.33 14.05
N TRP A 100 -13.45 -13.19 13.68
CA TRP A 100 -12.98 -13.34 12.30
C TRP A 100 -12.95 -14.79 11.84
N ALA A 101 -12.43 -15.72 12.64
CA ALA A 101 -12.18 -17.10 12.23
C ALA A 101 -13.36 -17.75 11.50
N PRO A 102 -14.57 -17.89 12.07
CA PRO A 102 -15.68 -18.53 11.35
C PRO A 102 -16.14 -17.73 10.12
N ARG A 103 -15.79 -16.45 10.02
CA ARG A 103 -16.12 -15.61 8.87
C ARG A 103 -15.15 -15.83 7.71
N LEU A 104 -13.86 -16.01 8.01
CA LEU A 104 -12.86 -16.38 7.00
C LEU A 104 -13.24 -17.70 6.33
N GLY A 105 -13.62 -18.71 7.12
CA GLY A 105 -14.10 -19.99 6.61
C GLY A 105 -15.34 -19.85 5.72
N ARG A 106 -16.32 -19.03 6.12
CA ARG A 106 -17.51 -18.76 5.30
C ARG A 106 -17.17 -18.07 3.98
N ILE A 107 -16.26 -17.10 3.98
CA ILE A 107 -15.81 -16.41 2.76
C ILE A 107 -15.18 -17.43 1.81
N LYS A 108 -14.27 -18.27 2.30
CA LYS A 108 -13.60 -19.29 1.47
C LYS A 108 -14.56 -20.36 0.99
N GLN A 109 -15.56 -20.74 1.78
CA GLN A 109 -16.61 -21.67 1.34
C GLN A 109 -17.47 -21.08 0.22
N ALA A 110 -17.80 -19.78 0.30
CA ALA A 110 -18.60 -19.11 -0.72
C ALA A 110 -17.79 -18.79 -1.99
N HIS A 111 -16.50 -18.51 -1.85
CA HIS A 111 -15.60 -18.10 -2.93
C HIS A 111 -14.28 -18.89 -2.91
N PRO A 112 -14.31 -20.21 -3.16
CA PRO A 112 -13.16 -21.11 -2.97
C PRO A 112 -11.97 -20.80 -3.87
N THR A 113 -12.20 -20.19 -5.04
CA THR A 113 -11.15 -19.85 -6.03
C THR A 113 -10.61 -18.43 -5.88
N ARG A 114 -11.28 -17.59 -5.07
CA ARG A 114 -10.84 -16.20 -4.84
C ARG A 114 -9.76 -16.15 -3.79
N ILE A 115 -8.79 -15.27 -3.97
CA ILE A 115 -7.65 -15.16 -3.06
C ILE A 115 -8.01 -14.26 -1.88
N LEU A 116 -8.04 -14.88 -0.70
CA LEU A 116 -8.25 -14.22 0.59
C LEU A 116 -6.94 -14.20 1.38
N VAL A 117 -6.46 -13.01 1.70
CA VAL A 117 -5.25 -12.81 2.49
C VAL A 117 -5.66 -12.30 3.87
N ALA A 118 -5.23 -12.97 4.94
CA ALA A 118 -5.46 -12.45 6.29
C ALA A 118 -4.32 -11.50 6.69
N SER A 119 -4.64 -10.24 6.93
CA SER A 119 -3.71 -9.30 7.56
C SER A 119 -3.74 -9.53 9.07
N ILE A 120 -2.58 -9.78 9.69
CA ILE A 120 -2.45 -10.09 11.12
C ILE A 120 -1.44 -9.16 11.80
N MET A 121 -1.63 -8.90 13.10
CA MET A 121 -0.71 -8.12 13.92
C MET A 121 -0.75 -8.52 15.39
N ALA A 122 0.44 -8.65 15.97
CA ALA A 122 0.66 -8.79 17.42
C ALA A 122 1.86 -7.95 17.84
N GLY A 123 2.32 -8.09 19.08
CA GLY A 123 3.51 -7.41 19.59
C GLY A 123 4.80 -8.23 19.42
N SER A 124 5.92 -7.62 19.83
CA SER A 124 7.26 -8.25 19.86
C SER A 124 7.98 -8.11 21.20
N GLY A 125 7.32 -7.56 22.22
CA GLY A 125 7.92 -7.22 23.51
C GLY A 125 8.17 -8.40 24.43
N SER A 126 7.70 -9.60 24.11
CA SER A 126 7.91 -10.83 24.89
C SER A 126 7.71 -12.07 24.03
N ASP A 127 8.15 -13.23 24.54
CA ASP A 127 7.90 -14.53 23.92
C ASP A 127 6.39 -14.84 23.78
N GLU A 128 5.57 -14.34 24.69
CA GLU A 128 4.13 -14.47 24.61
C GLU A 128 3.56 -13.68 23.43
N GLU A 129 3.99 -12.44 23.24
CA GLU A 129 3.60 -11.61 22.12
C GLU A 129 4.05 -12.23 20.78
N LEU A 130 5.23 -12.81 20.73
CA LEU A 130 5.70 -13.55 19.55
C LEU A 130 4.85 -14.80 19.30
N ARG A 131 4.45 -15.54 20.33
CA ARG A 131 3.51 -16.66 20.18
C ARG A 131 2.11 -16.20 19.68
N ASN A 132 1.70 -14.99 19.99
CA ASN A 132 0.44 -14.44 19.50
C ASN A 132 0.41 -14.32 17.97
N TRP A 133 1.53 -14.02 17.32
CA TRP A 133 1.64 -14.10 15.87
C TRP A 133 1.39 -15.51 15.34
N GLN A 134 1.92 -16.53 16.00
CA GLN A 134 1.70 -17.93 15.63
C GLN A 134 0.24 -18.37 15.81
N VAL A 135 -0.39 -17.93 16.89
CA VAL A 135 -1.83 -18.19 17.13
C VAL A 135 -2.69 -17.60 16.03
N LEU A 136 -2.46 -16.31 15.70
CA LEU A 136 -3.18 -15.64 14.60
C LEU A 136 -2.95 -16.33 13.25
N ALA A 137 -1.70 -16.68 12.95
CA ALA A 137 -1.34 -17.33 11.71
C ALA A 137 -2.04 -18.71 11.59
N LYS A 138 -1.94 -19.56 12.62
CA LYS A 138 -2.59 -20.87 12.63
C LYS A 138 -4.11 -20.75 12.47
N THR A 139 -4.73 -19.91 13.28
CA THR A 139 -6.20 -19.75 13.22
C THR A 139 -6.68 -19.29 11.85
N CYS A 140 -6.01 -18.29 11.25
CA CYS A 140 -6.41 -17.81 9.93
C CYS A 140 -6.23 -18.85 8.83
N GLN A 141 -5.09 -19.57 8.80
CA GLN A 141 -4.85 -20.57 7.76
C GLN A 141 -5.71 -21.83 7.93
N ASP A 142 -6.07 -22.21 9.17
CA ASP A 142 -7.00 -23.33 9.47
C ASP A 142 -8.41 -23.04 8.92
N GLU A 143 -8.79 -21.75 8.81
CA GLU A 143 -10.03 -21.29 8.17
C GLU A 143 -9.92 -21.16 6.64
N GLY A 144 -8.78 -21.51 6.07
CA GLY A 144 -8.58 -21.65 4.63
C GLY A 144 -8.17 -20.37 3.90
N VAL A 145 -7.61 -19.35 4.58
CA VAL A 145 -7.02 -18.22 3.87
C VAL A 145 -5.84 -18.65 3.01
N ASP A 146 -5.63 -17.97 1.89
CA ASP A 146 -4.64 -18.35 0.89
C ASP A 146 -3.24 -17.79 1.20
N ALA A 147 -3.15 -16.71 1.98
CA ALA A 147 -1.88 -16.09 2.41
C ALA A 147 -2.07 -15.30 3.71
N LEU A 148 -0.96 -14.95 4.35
CA LEU A 148 -0.89 -14.07 5.50
C LEU A 148 -0.16 -12.78 5.13
N GLU A 149 -0.71 -11.61 5.50
CA GLU A 149 0.01 -10.33 5.42
C GLU A 149 0.37 -9.87 6.84
N LEU A 150 1.66 -9.81 7.16
CA LEU A 150 2.16 -9.30 8.44
C LEU A 150 2.09 -7.78 8.44
N ASN A 151 1.24 -7.19 9.25
CA ASN A 151 1.15 -5.74 9.37
C ASN A 151 2.25 -5.20 10.31
N LEU A 152 3.40 -4.90 9.74
CA LEU A 152 4.56 -4.30 10.41
C LEU A 152 4.56 -2.77 10.29
N SER A 153 3.40 -2.17 10.05
CA SER A 153 3.36 -0.79 9.54
C SER A 153 2.26 0.10 10.12
N CYS A 154 1.44 -0.40 11.06
CA CYS A 154 0.38 0.42 11.67
C CYS A 154 1.00 1.63 12.40
N PRO A 155 0.70 2.89 11.97
CA PRO A 155 1.42 4.05 12.50
C PRO A 155 0.88 4.54 13.85
N HIS A 156 -0.29 4.09 14.29
CA HIS A 156 -1.03 4.64 15.43
C HIS A 156 -1.00 3.78 16.69
N MET A 157 -0.11 2.76 16.75
CA MET A 157 0.00 1.94 17.95
C MET A 157 0.83 2.67 19.00
N ASP A 158 0.23 2.94 20.17
CA ASP A 158 0.90 3.57 21.32
C ASP A 158 1.98 2.67 21.92
N ARG A 159 1.86 1.36 21.73
CA ARG A 159 2.86 0.38 22.19
C ARG A 159 4.10 0.41 21.30
N LYS A 160 5.27 0.53 21.95
CA LYS A 160 6.58 0.58 21.27
C LYS A 160 6.99 -0.74 20.60
N ASP A 161 6.36 -1.83 20.97
CA ASP A 161 6.60 -3.19 20.48
C ASP A 161 5.58 -3.65 19.43
N MET A 162 4.87 -2.72 18.79
CA MET A 162 3.83 -3.03 17.80
C MET A 162 3.88 -2.12 16.56
N GLY A 163 3.30 -2.61 15.47
CA GLY A 163 3.06 -1.85 14.26
C GLY A 163 4.34 -1.27 13.63
N SER A 164 4.33 0.03 13.33
CA SER A 164 5.46 0.69 12.68
C SER A 164 6.74 0.75 13.52
N ASN A 165 6.67 0.49 14.81
CA ASN A 165 7.87 0.41 15.65
C ASN A 165 8.64 -0.89 15.40
N ILE A 166 7.93 -2.02 15.20
CA ILE A 166 8.55 -3.25 14.67
C ILE A 166 9.09 -2.99 13.26
N GLY A 167 8.28 -2.35 12.41
CA GLY A 167 8.59 -2.13 10.99
C GLY A 167 9.74 -1.16 10.70
N LYS A 168 10.38 -0.59 11.71
CA LYS A 168 11.61 0.25 11.61
C LYS A 168 12.86 -0.45 12.10
N ASP A 169 12.72 -1.69 12.51
CA ASP A 169 13.81 -2.49 13.08
C ASP A 169 13.94 -3.79 12.27
N GLN A 170 15.01 -3.88 11.50
CA GLN A 170 15.30 -5.02 10.63
C GLN A 170 15.34 -6.35 11.38
N GLU A 171 15.90 -6.37 12.60
CA GLU A 171 16.02 -7.58 13.40
C GLU A 171 14.65 -8.03 13.92
N LEU A 172 13.83 -7.11 14.44
CA LEU A 172 12.47 -7.40 14.88
C LEU A 172 11.58 -7.87 13.72
N ILE A 173 11.71 -7.26 12.56
CA ILE A 173 11.02 -7.72 11.34
C ILE A 173 11.39 -9.17 11.02
N SER A 174 12.69 -9.49 11.06
CA SER A 174 13.18 -10.84 10.78
C SER A 174 12.66 -11.86 11.80
N ILE A 175 12.70 -11.52 13.10
CA ILE A 175 12.19 -12.38 14.18
C ILE A 175 10.69 -12.66 13.98
N VAL A 176 9.88 -11.63 13.76
CA VAL A 176 8.42 -11.80 13.56
C VAL A 176 8.12 -12.65 12.34
N ALA A 177 8.80 -12.39 11.21
CA ALA A 177 8.61 -13.18 10.00
C ALA A 177 9.00 -14.65 10.21
N GLN A 178 10.12 -14.91 10.91
CA GLN A 178 10.59 -16.27 11.23
C GLN A 178 9.62 -17.02 12.13
N VAL A 179 9.15 -16.37 13.19
CA VAL A 179 8.19 -16.97 14.14
C VAL A 179 6.89 -17.37 13.43
N VAL A 180 6.40 -16.56 12.50
CA VAL A 180 5.24 -16.93 11.68
C VAL A 180 5.59 -18.03 10.69
N LYS A 181 6.78 -17.99 10.06
CA LYS A 181 7.21 -18.99 9.09
C LYS A 181 7.30 -20.40 9.69
N GLU A 182 7.63 -20.53 10.97
CA GLU A 182 7.69 -21.81 11.69
C GLU A 182 6.36 -22.56 11.68
N VAL A 183 5.23 -21.86 11.56
CA VAL A 183 3.89 -22.43 11.66
C VAL A 183 3.06 -22.25 10.38
N ALA A 184 3.47 -21.37 9.49
CA ALA A 184 2.74 -21.09 8.27
C ALA A 184 2.98 -22.15 7.20
N HIS A 185 1.89 -22.62 6.59
CA HIS A 185 1.91 -23.46 5.39
C HIS A 185 1.36 -22.73 4.15
N VAL A 186 0.97 -21.46 4.31
CA VAL A 186 0.58 -20.54 3.25
C VAL A 186 1.65 -19.45 3.08
N PRO A 187 1.72 -18.76 1.94
CA PRO A 187 2.67 -17.67 1.72
C PRO A 187 2.52 -16.56 2.76
N ILE A 188 3.66 -15.94 3.11
CA ILE A 188 3.75 -14.81 4.04
C ILE A 188 4.19 -13.57 3.28
N TRP A 189 3.39 -12.50 3.36
CA TRP A 189 3.74 -11.18 2.83
C TRP A 189 4.04 -10.23 3.99
N ALA A 190 5.13 -9.49 3.91
CA ALA A 190 5.44 -8.48 4.91
C ALA A 190 5.02 -7.10 4.40
N LYS A 191 4.08 -6.45 5.10
CA LYS A 191 3.66 -5.10 4.78
C LYS A 191 4.47 -4.08 5.56
N LEU A 192 5.32 -3.34 4.82
CA LEU A 192 6.29 -2.41 5.39
C LEU A 192 5.71 -1.01 5.59
N THR A 193 6.28 -0.30 6.58
CA THR A 193 6.01 1.11 6.81
C THR A 193 6.80 2.00 5.85
N PRO A 194 6.24 3.13 5.38
CA PRO A 194 7.03 4.12 4.66
C PRO A 194 7.92 4.98 5.57
N SER A 195 7.71 4.90 6.90
CA SER A 195 8.36 5.74 7.91
C SER A 195 9.74 5.22 8.30
N THR A 196 10.56 4.91 7.32
CA THR A 196 11.91 4.40 7.48
C THR A 196 12.91 5.18 6.62
N THR A 197 14.17 5.22 7.06
CA THR A 197 15.27 5.82 6.31
C THR A 197 15.71 4.94 5.16
N ASP A 198 15.70 3.62 5.33
CA ASP A 198 16.10 2.66 4.30
C ASP A 198 15.14 1.46 4.26
N ILE A 199 14.16 1.53 3.38
CA ILE A 199 13.16 0.46 3.20
C ILE A 199 13.78 -0.85 2.67
N VAL A 200 14.97 -0.81 2.10
CA VAL A 200 15.67 -1.99 1.59
C VAL A 200 16.16 -2.85 2.74
N GLU A 201 16.66 -2.24 3.82
CA GLU A 201 17.11 -2.98 4.99
C GLU A 201 15.95 -3.65 5.73
N GLU A 202 14.79 -2.98 5.86
CA GLU A 202 13.60 -3.61 6.42
C GLU A 202 13.10 -4.77 5.56
N ALA A 203 13.09 -4.61 4.25
CA ALA A 203 12.73 -5.70 3.34
C ALA A 203 13.71 -6.87 3.43
N ARG A 204 15.00 -6.57 3.61
CA ARG A 204 16.03 -7.61 3.86
C ARG A 204 15.71 -8.42 5.11
N GLY A 205 15.35 -7.74 6.21
CA GLY A 205 14.91 -8.40 7.44
C GLY A 205 13.72 -9.32 7.21
N ALA A 206 12.71 -8.87 6.51
CA ALA A 206 11.53 -9.68 6.19
C ALA A 206 11.88 -10.92 5.36
N PHE A 207 12.72 -10.78 4.33
CA PHE A 207 13.16 -11.92 3.51
C PHE A 207 14.06 -12.89 4.28
N LEU A 208 14.93 -12.38 5.16
CA LEU A 208 15.76 -13.23 6.04
C LEU A 208 14.89 -14.04 7.01
N GLY A 209 13.82 -13.46 7.53
CA GLY A 209 12.83 -14.14 8.36
C GLY A 209 11.89 -15.08 7.60
N GLY A 210 11.98 -15.16 6.28
CA GLY A 210 11.24 -16.13 5.45
C GLY A 210 9.95 -15.58 4.83
N ALA A 211 9.77 -14.26 4.74
CA ALA A 211 8.67 -13.69 3.97
C ALA A 211 8.82 -14.04 2.48
N ASP A 212 7.70 -14.41 1.85
CA ASP A 212 7.65 -14.81 0.44
C ASP A 212 7.49 -13.59 -0.47
N ALA A 213 6.88 -12.49 0.03
CA ALA A 213 6.71 -11.24 -0.70
C ALA A 213 6.73 -10.02 0.23
N ILE A 214 6.93 -8.85 -0.36
CA ILE A 214 6.76 -7.55 0.31
C ILE A 214 5.55 -6.83 -0.26
N SER A 215 4.69 -6.29 0.63
CA SER A 215 3.68 -5.29 0.32
C SER A 215 4.19 -3.90 0.76
N SER A 216 4.24 -2.93 -0.12
CA SER A 216 4.72 -1.58 0.21
C SER A 216 3.93 -0.51 -0.56
N SER A 217 3.55 0.54 0.13
CA SER A 217 3.75 0.86 1.53
C SER A 217 2.41 1.13 2.24
N ASN A 218 2.44 1.20 3.57
CA ASN A 218 1.31 1.76 4.33
C ASN A 218 1.22 3.28 4.13
N THR A 219 0.26 3.94 4.77
CA THR A 219 0.05 5.39 4.77
C THR A 219 1.25 6.15 5.35
N PHE A 220 1.48 7.36 4.85
CA PHE A 220 2.55 8.25 5.34
C PHE A 220 2.07 9.06 6.54
N PRO A 221 2.88 9.23 7.60
CA PRO A 221 2.54 10.07 8.74
C PRO A 221 2.23 11.52 8.31
N SER A 222 1.14 12.06 8.82
CA SER A 222 0.68 13.41 8.48
C SER A 222 -0.28 13.96 9.54
N LEU A 223 -0.57 15.26 9.47
CA LEU A 223 -1.62 15.89 10.25
C LEU A 223 -2.76 16.36 9.33
N PRO A 224 -4.01 16.45 9.82
CA PRO A 224 -5.07 17.15 9.10
C PRO A 224 -4.75 18.65 9.06
N LEU A 225 -5.39 19.34 8.14
CA LEU A 225 -5.25 20.80 8.04
C LEU A 225 -5.98 21.49 9.20
N ILE A 226 -5.58 22.73 9.46
CA ILE A 226 -6.29 23.63 10.35
C ILE A 226 -7.26 24.44 9.50
N ASP A 227 -8.51 24.49 9.89
CA ASP A 227 -9.52 25.34 9.29
C ASP A 227 -9.20 26.80 9.63
N PRO A 228 -9.01 27.69 8.63
CA PRO A 228 -8.59 29.07 8.87
C PRO A 228 -9.67 29.94 9.54
N GLU A 229 -10.93 29.55 9.50
CA GLU A 229 -12.03 30.30 10.10
C GLU A 229 -12.21 29.96 11.58
N THR A 230 -12.13 28.65 11.89
CA THR A 230 -12.32 28.15 13.26
C THR A 230 -11.04 28.05 14.06
N LEU A 231 -9.88 27.99 13.39
CA LEU A 231 -8.55 27.72 13.93
C LEU A 231 -8.44 26.35 14.60
N GLU A 232 -9.37 25.46 14.32
CA GLU A 232 -9.38 24.09 14.78
C GLU A 232 -8.87 23.12 13.70
N PHE A 233 -8.30 21.99 14.12
CA PHE A 233 -7.99 20.93 13.16
C PHE A 233 -9.27 20.43 12.51
N GLU A 234 -9.27 20.32 11.19
CA GLU A 234 -10.42 19.87 10.39
C GLU A 234 -10.93 18.47 10.79
N MET A 235 -10.12 17.70 11.53
CA MET A 235 -10.47 16.43 12.12
C MET A 235 -9.84 16.35 13.51
N ASN A 236 -10.67 16.34 14.54
CA ASN A 236 -10.26 16.31 15.95
C ASN A 236 -11.30 15.59 16.79
N VAL A 237 -10.92 15.24 18.02
CA VAL A 237 -11.84 14.81 19.08
C VAL A 237 -11.59 15.72 20.29
N ASP A 238 -12.59 16.45 20.70
CA ASP A 238 -12.51 17.43 21.79
C ASP A 238 -11.35 18.43 21.63
N GLY A 239 -11.11 18.89 20.39
CA GLY A 239 -10.02 19.80 20.04
C GLY A 239 -8.64 19.15 19.95
N LEU A 240 -8.50 17.86 20.25
CA LEU A 240 -7.25 17.13 20.22
C LEU A 240 -7.07 16.36 18.89
N VAL A 241 -5.84 16.32 18.40
CA VAL A 241 -5.44 15.59 17.20
C VAL A 241 -4.14 14.81 17.48
N SER A 242 -4.00 13.68 16.82
CA SER A 242 -2.72 12.96 16.75
C SER A 242 -2.23 12.91 15.31
N SER A 243 -0.98 12.51 15.10
CA SER A 243 -0.51 12.16 13.76
C SER A 243 -1.35 11.03 13.20
N GLY A 244 -1.82 11.18 11.97
CA GLY A 244 -2.58 10.19 11.22
C GLY A 244 -1.83 9.69 10.00
N GLY A 245 -2.48 8.85 9.20
CA GLY A 245 -1.95 8.33 7.95
C GLY A 245 -2.53 9.05 6.73
N LEU A 246 -1.67 9.55 5.86
CA LEU A 246 -2.04 10.06 4.53
C LEU A 246 -2.00 8.91 3.52
N GLY A 247 -3.09 8.71 2.79
CA GLY A 247 -3.25 7.72 1.72
C GLY A 247 -3.87 8.32 0.47
N GLY A 248 -3.99 7.52 -0.59
CA GLY A 248 -4.54 7.94 -1.87
C GLY A 248 -3.54 8.66 -2.77
N PRO A 249 -3.97 9.28 -3.89
CA PRO A 249 -3.10 9.80 -4.95
C PRO A 249 -1.98 10.73 -4.49
N ALA A 250 -2.14 11.46 -3.39
CA ALA A 250 -1.11 12.36 -2.86
C ALA A 250 0.21 11.63 -2.52
N ILE A 251 0.17 10.34 -2.18
CA ILE A 251 1.38 9.59 -1.81
C ILE A 251 1.97 8.77 -2.97
N LEU A 252 1.34 8.77 -4.14
CA LEU A 252 1.77 7.92 -5.27
C LEU A 252 3.26 8.10 -5.62
N PRO A 253 3.80 9.31 -5.81
CA PRO A 253 5.20 9.48 -6.19
C PRO A 253 6.18 8.94 -5.14
N GLN A 254 5.88 9.13 -3.86
CA GLN A 254 6.71 8.65 -2.75
C GLN A 254 6.67 7.12 -2.64
N SER A 255 5.49 6.52 -2.80
CA SER A 255 5.31 5.07 -2.80
C SER A 255 6.03 4.41 -3.98
N LEU A 256 5.98 5.02 -5.16
CA LEU A 256 6.72 4.56 -6.34
C LEU A 256 8.24 4.63 -6.14
N ALA A 257 8.75 5.69 -5.50
CA ALA A 257 10.18 5.81 -5.21
C ALA A 257 10.67 4.68 -4.28
N LYS A 258 9.90 4.38 -3.21
CA LYS A 258 10.22 3.25 -2.32
C LYS A 258 10.11 1.90 -3.03
N MET A 259 9.09 1.72 -3.87
CA MET A 259 8.96 0.49 -4.65
C MET A 259 10.10 0.30 -5.66
N ALA A 260 10.57 1.36 -6.29
CA ALA A 260 11.72 1.30 -7.19
C ALA A 260 13.00 0.85 -6.45
N GLN A 261 13.24 1.33 -5.23
CA GLN A 261 14.35 0.89 -4.38
C GLN A 261 14.24 -0.61 -4.08
N LEU A 262 13.08 -1.08 -3.68
CA LEU A 262 12.82 -2.49 -3.35
C LEU A 262 13.03 -3.41 -4.54
N THR A 263 12.41 -3.12 -5.67
CA THR A 263 12.47 -3.98 -6.86
C THR A 263 13.85 -4.01 -7.50
N GLN A 264 14.65 -2.95 -7.34
CA GLN A 264 16.05 -2.92 -7.77
C GLN A 264 16.98 -3.68 -6.83
N ALA A 265 16.77 -3.55 -5.51
CA ALA A 265 17.59 -4.25 -4.52
C ALA A 265 17.34 -5.77 -4.52
N PHE A 266 16.13 -6.21 -4.86
CA PHE A 266 15.73 -7.61 -4.83
C PHE A 266 15.03 -8.02 -6.15
N PRO A 267 15.75 -8.08 -7.29
CA PRO A 267 15.16 -8.30 -8.61
C PRO A 267 14.47 -9.68 -8.76
N ASP A 268 14.88 -10.66 -7.95
CA ASP A 268 14.35 -12.03 -7.96
C ASP A 268 13.23 -12.27 -6.94
N ARG A 269 12.81 -11.21 -6.21
CA ARG A 269 11.71 -11.26 -5.25
C ARG A 269 10.45 -10.65 -5.83
N VAL A 270 9.32 -10.95 -5.21
CA VAL A 270 8.01 -10.50 -5.68
C VAL A 270 7.42 -9.44 -4.74
N PHE A 271 6.72 -8.48 -5.33
CA PHE A 271 6.21 -7.29 -4.65
C PHE A 271 4.75 -7.03 -5.00
N SER A 272 3.97 -6.62 -3.99
CA SER A 272 2.64 -6.05 -4.13
C SER A 272 2.70 -4.54 -3.89
N GLY A 273 2.38 -3.74 -4.92
CA GLY A 273 2.47 -2.28 -4.86
C GLY A 273 1.26 -1.67 -4.16
N ILE A 274 1.49 -0.77 -3.19
CA ILE A 274 0.43 -0.07 -2.47
C ILE A 274 0.75 1.41 -2.41
N GLY A 275 -0.27 2.24 -2.60
CA GLY A 275 -0.21 3.69 -2.39
C GLY A 275 -0.58 4.50 -3.62
N GLY A 276 -1.65 5.26 -3.51
CA GLY A 276 -2.06 6.24 -4.52
C GLY A 276 -2.78 5.71 -5.75
N ILE A 277 -3.11 4.44 -5.80
CA ILE A 277 -3.78 3.83 -6.96
C ILE A 277 -5.26 4.20 -6.92
N ALA A 278 -5.71 4.95 -7.93
CA ALA A 278 -7.09 5.35 -8.13
C ALA A 278 -7.60 5.00 -9.54
N GLU A 279 -6.71 4.75 -10.49
CA GLU A 279 -6.98 4.36 -11.87
C GLU A 279 -5.83 3.51 -12.41
N PHE A 280 -6.02 2.84 -13.55
CA PHE A 280 -5.02 1.93 -14.11
C PHE A 280 -3.68 2.60 -14.43
N ALA A 281 -3.68 3.85 -14.85
CA ALA A 281 -2.43 4.58 -15.09
C ALA A 281 -1.53 4.65 -13.86
N HIS A 282 -2.12 4.71 -12.65
CA HIS A 282 -1.36 4.66 -11.40
C HIS A 282 -0.81 3.24 -11.15
N ALA A 283 -1.64 2.21 -11.34
CA ALA A 283 -1.25 0.80 -11.19
C ALA A 283 -0.14 0.39 -12.18
N LEU A 284 -0.23 0.88 -13.42
CA LEU A 284 0.76 0.61 -14.47
C LEU A 284 2.19 1.00 -14.03
N ASN A 285 2.35 2.09 -13.28
CA ASN A 285 3.68 2.46 -12.76
C ASN A 285 4.28 1.37 -11.89
N TYR A 286 3.49 0.76 -11.00
CA TYR A 286 3.95 -0.34 -10.14
C TYR A 286 4.33 -1.58 -10.96
N PHE A 287 3.54 -1.94 -11.95
CA PHE A 287 3.86 -3.06 -12.84
C PHE A 287 5.14 -2.80 -13.62
N LEU A 288 5.30 -1.60 -14.18
CA LEU A 288 6.51 -1.21 -14.92
C LEU A 288 7.76 -1.16 -14.02
N LEU A 289 7.60 -0.97 -12.70
CA LEU A 289 8.67 -1.06 -11.72
C LEU A 289 8.93 -2.49 -11.23
N GLY A 290 8.06 -3.47 -11.53
CA GLY A 290 8.31 -4.88 -11.24
C GLY A 290 7.33 -5.54 -10.25
N CYS A 291 6.27 -4.87 -9.82
CA CYS A 291 5.24 -5.49 -8.99
C CYS A 291 4.46 -6.56 -9.76
N GLY A 292 4.13 -7.67 -9.08
CA GLY A 292 3.26 -8.72 -9.61
C GLY A 292 1.79 -8.48 -9.35
N THR A 293 1.47 -7.77 -8.26
CA THR A 293 0.12 -7.35 -7.87
C THR A 293 0.13 -5.93 -7.33
N VAL A 294 -1.06 -5.34 -7.21
CA VAL A 294 -1.24 -4.04 -6.55
C VAL A 294 -2.45 -4.06 -5.62
N GLN A 295 -2.40 -3.22 -4.58
CA GLN A 295 -3.48 -3.12 -3.59
C GLN A 295 -4.07 -1.71 -3.58
N VAL A 296 -5.39 -1.61 -3.55
CA VAL A 296 -6.18 -0.38 -3.61
C VAL A 296 -6.95 -0.17 -2.32
N CYS A 297 -7.00 1.06 -1.83
CA CYS A 297 -7.78 1.44 -0.64
C CYS A 297 -8.66 2.67 -0.90
N THR A 298 -8.11 3.87 -0.89
CA THR A 298 -8.85 5.15 -0.88
C THR A 298 -9.87 5.26 -2.02
N ALA A 299 -9.50 4.86 -3.24
CA ALA A 299 -10.42 4.89 -4.37
C ALA A 299 -11.62 3.96 -4.17
N ALA A 300 -11.40 2.76 -3.61
CA ALA A 300 -12.46 1.83 -3.30
C ALA A 300 -13.39 2.32 -2.17
N MET A 301 -12.88 3.09 -1.22
CA MET A 301 -13.70 3.72 -0.17
C MET A 301 -14.66 4.78 -0.73
N LEU A 302 -14.25 5.48 -1.79
CA LEU A 302 -15.04 6.51 -2.46
C LEU A 302 -16.09 5.94 -3.41
N ASP A 303 -15.96 4.68 -3.80
CA ASP A 303 -16.86 4.00 -4.73
C ASP A 303 -17.71 2.96 -4.00
N HIS A 304 -18.75 3.46 -3.31
CA HIS A 304 -19.72 2.64 -2.55
C HIS A 304 -19.08 1.64 -1.57
N ALA A 305 -17.98 2.07 -0.95
CA ALA A 305 -17.16 1.35 0.04
C ALA A 305 -16.39 0.12 -0.46
N ILE A 306 -16.67 -0.39 -1.68
CA ILE A 306 -16.08 -1.64 -2.18
C ILE A 306 -15.42 -1.49 -3.56
N GLY A 307 -15.66 -0.38 -4.24
CA GLY A 307 -15.02 -0.02 -5.48
C GLY A 307 -15.42 -0.83 -6.72
N PRO A 308 -16.71 -1.12 -7.00
CA PRO A 308 -17.11 -1.88 -8.18
C PRO A 308 -16.78 -1.16 -9.49
N ASN A 309 -16.88 0.17 -9.53
CA ASN A 309 -16.49 0.93 -10.71
C ASN A 309 -14.98 1.06 -10.84
N VAL A 310 -14.27 1.14 -9.71
CA VAL A 310 -12.80 1.19 -9.68
C VAL A 310 -12.22 -0.10 -10.26
N ILE A 311 -12.65 -1.28 -9.80
CA ILE A 311 -12.11 -2.55 -10.34
C ILE A 311 -12.44 -2.72 -11.83
N LYS A 312 -13.63 -2.31 -12.26
CA LYS A 312 -14.02 -2.35 -13.68
C LYS A 312 -13.13 -1.42 -14.53
N GLU A 313 -12.83 -0.23 -14.03
CA GLU A 313 -11.89 0.69 -14.71
C GLU A 313 -10.50 0.09 -14.79
N LEU A 314 -9.97 -0.43 -13.68
CA LEU A 314 -8.64 -1.02 -13.62
C LEU A 314 -8.48 -2.18 -14.62
N THR A 315 -9.44 -3.10 -14.65
CA THR A 315 -9.39 -4.28 -15.53
C THR A 315 -9.56 -3.89 -17.00
N SER A 316 -10.56 -3.07 -17.32
CA SER A 316 -10.83 -2.67 -18.72
C SER A 316 -9.71 -1.80 -19.29
N SER A 317 -9.13 -0.90 -18.49
CA SER A 317 -8.01 -0.06 -18.92
C SER A 317 -6.70 -0.85 -19.04
N MET A 318 -6.50 -1.89 -18.22
CA MET A 318 -5.39 -2.83 -18.37
C MET A 318 -5.51 -3.59 -19.68
N GLU A 319 -6.67 -4.18 -19.98
CA GLU A 319 -6.93 -4.90 -21.24
C GLU A 319 -6.68 -4.00 -22.46
N ALA A 320 -7.23 -2.80 -22.46
CA ALA A 320 -7.06 -1.84 -23.56
C ALA A 320 -5.59 -1.41 -23.74
N THR A 321 -4.84 -1.30 -22.64
CA THR A 321 -3.41 -0.98 -22.71
C THR A 321 -2.60 -2.15 -23.22
N MET A 322 -2.87 -3.36 -22.76
CA MET A 322 -2.23 -4.58 -23.27
C MET A 322 -2.51 -4.77 -24.76
N GLU A 323 -3.73 -4.54 -25.21
CA GLU A 323 -4.08 -4.61 -26.63
C GLU A 323 -3.31 -3.59 -27.45
N ARG A 324 -3.25 -2.33 -27.01
CA ARG A 324 -2.52 -1.24 -27.70
C ARG A 324 -1.03 -1.53 -27.87
N HIS A 325 -0.43 -2.20 -26.89
CA HIS A 325 1.01 -2.54 -26.92
C HIS A 325 1.30 -3.95 -27.44
N GLY A 326 0.29 -4.74 -27.76
CA GLY A 326 0.43 -6.12 -28.22
C GLY A 326 0.87 -7.10 -27.13
N TRP A 327 0.65 -6.77 -25.86
CA TRP A 327 1.01 -7.63 -24.72
C TRP A 327 -0.07 -8.69 -24.47
N SER A 328 0.37 -9.92 -24.20
CA SER A 328 -0.52 -11.05 -23.94
C SER A 328 -0.77 -11.31 -22.45
N ASN A 329 0.16 -10.88 -21.58
CA ASN A 329 0.09 -11.06 -20.13
C ASN A 329 0.93 -9.99 -19.41
N LEU A 330 0.84 -9.93 -18.08
CA LEU A 330 1.56 -8.97 -17.24
C LEU A 330 3.09 -9.13 -17.35
N GLU A 331 3.60 -10.35 -17.49
CA GLU A 331 5.03 -10.60 -17.49
C GLU A 331 5.77 -9.94 -18.66
N GLU A 332 5.07 -9.64 -19.77
CA GLU A 332 5.65 -8.95 -20.92
C GLU A 332 5.98 -7.48 -20.68
N PHE A 333 5.37 -6.86 -19.66
CA PHE A 333 5.65 -5.46 -19.32
C PHE A 333 6.08 -5.24 -17.87
N ARG A 334 6.02 -6.27 -17.02
CA ARG A 334 6.47 -6.17 -15.63
C ARG A 334 7.97 -5.87 -15.58
N GLY A 335 8.32 -4.79 -14.89
CA GLY A 335 9.70 -4.37 -14.70
C GLY A 335 10.37 -3.63 -15.88
N LEU A 336 9.65 -3.33 -16.97
CA LEU A 336 10.23 -2.64 -18.15
C LEU A 336 10.87 -1.28 -17.83
N ARG A 337 10.58 -0.69 -16.69
CA ARG A 337 11.15 0.61 -16.27
C ARG A 337 11.99 0.52 -15.00
N ARG A 338 12.09 -0.64 -14.36
CA ARG A 338 12.88 -0.83 -13.13
C ARG A 338 14.31 -0.33 -13.27
N ASP A 339 15.01 -0.75 -14.32
CA ASP A 339 16.42 -0.43 -14.56
C ASP A 339 16.64 0.99 -15.13
N LYS A 340 15.56 1.75 -15.34
CA LYS A 340 15.63 3.15 -15.79
C LYS A 340 15.65 4.14 -14.63
N VAL A 341 15.35 3.70 -13.42
CA VAL A 341 15.53 4.50 -12.21
C VAL A 341 16.98 4.37 -11.78
N VAL A 342 17.71 5.48 -11.78
CA VAL A 342 19.16 5.50 -11.51
C VAL A 342 19.51 6.60 -10.51
N VAL A 343 20.67 6.51 -9.88
CA VAL A 343 21.20 7.59 -9.04
C VAL A 343 21.44 8.85 -9.87
N HIS A 344 21.24 10.03 -9.27
CA HIS A 344 21.29 11.29 -9.99
C HIS A 344 22.60 11.53 -10.76
N SER A 345 23.72 11.04 -10.24
CA SER A 345 25.03 11.15 -10.89
C SER A 345 25.13 10.42 -12.25
N ARG A 346 24.26 9.45 -12.53
CA ARG A 346 24.18 8.73 -13.80
C ARG A 346 23.31 9.42 -14.85
N ILE A 347 22.54 10.44 -14.45
CA ILE A 347 21.76 11.24 -15.40
C ILE A 347 22.73 12.12 -16.19
N ARG A 348 22.62 12.07 -17.53
CA ARG A 348 23.45 12.89 -18.42
C ARG A 348 23.27 14.36 -18.06
N ARG A 349 24.38 15.05 -17.90
CA ARG A 349 24.44 16.49 -17.71
C ARG A 349 24.87 17.15 -19.01
N PRO A 350 24.45 18.38 -19.33
CA PRO A 350 24.99 19.18 -20.40
C PRO A 350 26.48 19.46 -20.15
N ASP A 351 27.23 19.78 -21.19
CA ASP A 351 28.59 20.24 -21.04
C ASP A 351 28.64 21.49 -20.15
N SER A 352 29.71 21.65 -19.38
CA SER A 352 29.83 22.70 -18.37
C SER A 352 29.54 24.11 -18.91
N LYS A 353 29.96 24.40 -20.14
CA LYS A 353 29.67 25.70 -20.79
C LYS A 353 28.20 25.89 -21.14
N ALA A 354 27.54 24.84 -21.64
CA ALA A 354 26.10 24.85 -21.92
C ALA A 354 25.27 24.89 -20.63
N TYR A 355 25.77 24.25 -19.55
CA TYR A 355 25.12 24.25 -18.24
C TYR A 355 25.13 25.62 -17.60
N HIS A 356 26.25 26.36 -17.64
CA HIS A 356 26.34 27.70 -17.09
C HIS A 356 25.44 28.68 -17.84
N GLY A 357 25.43 28.66 -19.18
CA GLY A 357 24.51 29.50 -19.94
C GLY A 357 23.04 29.15 -19.72
N GLY A 358 22.67 27.88 -19.76
CA GLY A 358 21.29 27.44 -19.54
C GLY A 358 20.81 27.61 -18.09
N TYR A 359 21.72 27.54 -17.12
CA TYR A 359 21.38 27.80 -15.72
C TYR A 359 21.14 29.30 -15.46
N GLU A 360 21.99 30.17 -15.99
CA GLU A 360 21.83 31.61 -15.85
C GLU A 360 20.60 32.12 -16.60
N GLU A 361 20.37 31.67 -17.83
CA GLU A 361 19.18 32.05 -18.60
C GLU A 361 17.90 31.40 -18.07
N GLY A 362 17.91 30.12 -17.71
CA GLY A 362 16.73 29.40 -17.24
C GLY A 362 16.29 29.80 -15.85
N TYR A 363 17.21 30.05 -14.93
CA TYR A 363 16.88 30.47 -13.55
C TYR A 363 16.60 31.96 -13.44
N ALA A 364 17.22 32.78 -14.28
CA ALA A 364 16.90 34.22 -14.36
C ALA A 364 15.52 34.46 -15.00
N ALA A 365 15.09 33.54 -15.88
CA ALA A 365 13.77 33.63 -16.51
C ALA A 365 12.64 32.93 -15.71
N ALA A 366 12.98 31.99 -14.82
CA ALA A 366 12.02 31.44 -13.86
C ALA A 366 11.94 32.41 -12.68
N ASP A 367 10.90 33.20 -12.66
CA ASP A 367 10.44 34.11 -11.59
C ASP A 367 10.83 33.64 -10.18
N VAL A 368 12.11 33.69 -9.85
CA VAL A 368 12.62 33.53 -8.50
C VAL A 368 12.29 34.85 -7.83
N SER A 369 11.28 34.84 -7.00
CA SER A 369 10.82 35.98 -6.23
C SER A 369 12.01 36.84 -5.76
N PRO A 370 12.02 38.16 -5.98
CA PRO A 370 13.08 39.01 -5.48
C PRO A 370 13.10 38.92 -3.96
N GLY A 371 14.03 38.24 -3.39
CA GLY A 371 14.13 37.99 -1.94
C GLY A 371 15.04 36.82 -1.57
N LEU A 372 15.43 36.00 -2.53
CA LEU A 372 16.46 34.99 -2.37
C LEU A 372 17.80 35.43 -2.97
N GLU A 373 18.14 36.70 -2.76
CA GLU A 373 19.52 37.14 -2.98
C GLU A 373 20.42 36.44 -1.97
N ARG A 374 21.41 35.75 -2.49
CA ARG A 374 22.45 35.10 -1.72
C ARG A 374 23.12 36.11 -0.81
N GLN A 375 22.94 35.95 0.49
CA GLN A 375 23.94 36.49 1.40
C GLN A 375 25.20 35.62 1.21
N GLY A 376 26.24 36.25 0.69
CA GLY A 376 27.55 35.69 0.42
C GLY A 376 28.32 35.27 1.70
#